data_468de2433167e6d9720014a2d6bbc93f
#
_entry.id   468de2433167e6d9720014a2d6bbc93f
#
_cell.length_a   1.000
_cell.length_b   1.000
_cell.length_c   1.000
_cell.angle_alpha   90.00
_cell.angle_beta   90.00
_cell.angle_gamma   90.00
#
_symmetry.space_group_name_H-M   'P 1'
#
loop_
_entity.id
_entity.type
_entity.pdbx_description
1 polymer ?
#
loop_
_entity_poly.entity_id
_entity_poly.type
_entity_poly.pdbx_seq_one_letter_code
_entity_poly.pdbx_strand_id
1 'polypeptide(L)'
;MIRVENLTKNYGPVKAVKSISFDLNDGQVVGFLGANGAGKSTTLKIMTGYISPTSGNVFVNDLNIQENTSEIQKDIGYLPELNPLYSEMRVHDYLRFIAQIRGIPDEDFKSAFQNVVDKCGLSAVVHRTIANCSKGY
;
A
#
# COMPACT_ATOMS: atom_id res chain seq x y z
N MET A 1 9.49 -7.38 9.60
CA MET A 1 8.50 -7.77 10.67
C MET A 1 7.52 -6.62 10.91
N ILE A 2 6.21 -6.91 11.10
CA ILE A 2 5.21 -5.90 11.49
C ILE A 2 4.61 -6.32 12.84
N ARG A 3 4.54 -5.38 13.79
CA ARG A 3 3.96 -5.59 15.12
C ARG A 3 2.87 -4.57 15.38
N VAL A 4 1.69 -5.05 15.78
CA VAL A 4 0.51 -4.24 16.09
C VAL A 4 0.17 -4.42 17.56
N GLU A 5 0.09 -3.33 18.31
CA GLU A 5 -0.12 -3.32 19.75
C GLU A 5 -1.35 -2.49 20.13
N ASN A 6 -2.36 -3.16 20.71
CA ASN A 6 -3.59 -2.54 21.23
C ASN A 6 -4.24 -1.53 20.28
N LEU A 7 -4.17 -1.82 18.97
CA LEU A 7 -4.61 -0.92 17.92
C LEU A 7 -6.11 -0.65 18.02
N THR A 8 -6.48 0.62 18.13
CA THR A 8 -7.86 1.08 18.18
C THR A 8 -8.09 2.20 17.18
N LYS A 9 -9.21 2.15 16.47
CA LYS A 9 -9.65 3.24 15.59
C LYS A 9 -11.12 3.53 15.78
N ASN A 10 -11.40 4.78 16.10
CA ASN A 10 -12.75 5.32 16.19
C ASN A 10 -12.99 6.35 15.08
N TYR A 11 -14.16 6.34 14.50
CA TYR A 11 -14.70 7.39 13.62
C TYR A 11 -15.94 7.99 14.32
N GLY A 12 -15.72 9.05 15.09
CA GLY A 12 -16.74 9.56 15.99
C GLY A 12 -17.21 8.45 16.95
N PRO A 13 -18.52 8.13 17.01
CA PRO A 13 -19.06 7.11 17.89
C PRO A 13 -18.79 5.67 17.42
N VAL A 14 -18.35 5.49 16.16
CA VAL A 14 -18.13 4.16 15.57
C VAL A 14 -16.74 3.65 15.90
N LYS A 15 -16.66 2.53 16.64
CA LYS A 15 -15.41 1.81 16.93
C LYS A 15 -15.11 0.85 15.78
N ALA A 16 -14.31 1.31 14.81
CA ALA A 16 -13.95 0.53 13.63
C ALA A 16 -12.90 -0.56 13.92
N VAL A 17 -11.97 -0.31 14.84
CA VAL A 17 -10.97 -1.28 15.31
C VAL A 17 -10.97 -1.23 16.84
N LYS A 18 -10.99 -2.40 17.50
CA LYS A 18 -11.24 -2.53 18.94
C LYS A 18 -10.08 -3.22 19.64
N SER A 19 -8.98 -2.51 19.85
CA SER A 19 -7.81 -2.97 20.61
C SER A 19 -7.28 -4.34 20.14
N ILE A 20 -6.87 -4.41 18.88
CA ILE A 20 -6.27 -5.62 18.32
C ILE A 20 -4.75 -5.61 18.47
N SER A 21 -4.16 -6.78 18.70
CA SER A 21 -2.72 -6.98 18.76
C SER A 21 -2.33 -8.25 18.01
N PHE A 22 -1.30 -8.18 17.17
CA PHE A 22 -0.75 -9.32 16.46
C PHE A 22 0.62 -8.98 15.88
N ASP A 23 1.38 -10.02 15.54
CA ASP A 23 2.68 -9.92 14.89
C ASP A 23 2.66 -10.63 13.53
N LEU A 24 3.36 -10.04 12.55
CA LEU A 24 3.60 -10.63 11.24
C LEU A 24 5.11 -10.72 11.01
N ASN A 25 5.59 -11.94 10.81
CA ASN A 25 7.01 -12.18 10.56
C ASN A 25 7.33 -12.05 9.06
N ASP A 26 8.60 -11.82 8.76
CA ASP A 26 9.08 -11.75 7.40
C ASP A 26 8.85 -13.07 6.65
N GLY A 27 8.59 -12.99 5.37
CA GLY A 27 8.35 -14.15 4.50
C GLY A 27 6.98 -14.84 4.67
N GLN A 28 6.12 -14.35 5.57
CA GLN A 28 4.77 -14.90 5.75
C GLN A 28 3.79 -14.31 4.74
N VAL A 29 2.87 -15.16 4.26
CA VAL A 29 1.66 -14.75 3.56
C VAL A 29 0.48 -14.93 4.52
N VAL A 30 -0.15 -13.84 4.91
CA VAL A 30 -1.19 -13.84 5.94
C VAL A 30 -2.51 -13.33 5.38
N GLY A 31 -3.59 -14.10 5.59
CA GLY A 31 -4.96 -13.69 5.27
C GLY A 31 -5.58 -12.89 6.41
N PHE A 32 -6.07 -11.69 6.10
CA PHE A 32 -6.81 -10.85 7.06
C PHE A 32 -8.32 -11.02 6.82
N LEU A 33 -8.93 -11.95 7.57
CA LEU A 33 -10.32 -12.36 7.36
C LEU A 33 -11.28 -11.72 8.37
N GLY A 34 -12.54 -11.59 7.98
CA GLY A 34 -13.60 -11.05 8.83
C GLY A 34 -14.80 -10.55 8.02
N ALA A 35 -15.92 -10.32 8.69
CA ALA A 35 -17.13 -9.77 8.09
C ALA A 35 -16.92 -8.36 7.53
N ASN A 36 -17.84 -7.90 6.66
CA ASN A 36 -17.84 -6.51 6.23
C ASN A 36 -18.08 -5.58 7.42
N GLY A 37 -17.32 -4.49 7.50
CA GLY A 37 -17.34 -3.59 8.66
C GLY A 37 -16.49 -4.04 9.85
N ALA A 38 -15.80 -5.20 9.80
CA ALA A 38 -14.95 -5.67 10.89
C ALA A 38 -13.63 -4.88 11.09
N GLY A 39 -13.39 -3.81 10.32
CA GLY A 39 -12.21 -2.96 10.46
C GLY A 39 -10.99 -3.40 9.64
N LYS A 40 -11.12 -4.40 8.75
CA LYS A 40 -10.00 -4.91 7.93
C LYS A 40 -9.28 -3.82 7.15
N SER A 41 -10.00 -3.10 6.29
CA SER A 41 -9.43 -2.02 5.48
C SER A 41 -8.90 -0.87 6.32
N THR A 42 -9.53 -0.59 7.46
CA THR A 42 -9.07 0.42 8.43
C THR A 42 -7.72 0.01 9.03
N THR A 43 -7.59 -1.24 9.45
CA THR A 43 -6.34 -1.78 9.99
C THR A 43 -5.22 -1.71 8.96
N LEU A 44 -5.47 -2.16 7.71
CA LEU A 44 -4.49 -2.08 6.63
C LEU A 44 -4.06 -0.63 6.34
N LYS A 45 -5.00 0.32 6.32
CA LYS A 45 -4.68 1.75 6.13
C LYS A 45 -3.81 2.32 7.26
N ILE A 46 -4.00 1.85 8.49
CA ILE A 46 -3.14 2.27 9.61
C ILE A 46 -1.75 1.63 9.47
N MET A 47 -1.67 0.33 9.19
CA MET A 47 -0.41 -0.39 9.01
C MET A 47 0.45 0.15 7.86
N THR A 48 -0.17 0.83 6.89
CA THR A 48 0.52 1.46 5.76
C THR A 48 0.73 2.98 5.94
N GLY A 49 0.40 3.52 7.12
CA GLY A 49 0.57 4.94 7.42
C GLY A 49 -0.39 5.87 6.66
N TYR A 50 -1.48 5.33 6.09
CA TYR A 50 -2.45 6.11 5.34
C TYR A 50 -3.38 6.91 6.25
N ILE A 51 -3.67 6.38 7.44
CA ILE A 51 -4.43 7.05 8.51
C ILE A 51 -3.80 6.74 9.87
N SER A 52 -3.88 7.70 10.80
CA SER A 52 -3.42 7.48 12.17
C SER A 52 -4.43 6.67 13.00
N PRO A 53 -3.99 5.83 13.95
CA PRO A 53 -4.87 5.19 14.92
C PRO A 53 -5.46 6.21 15.88
N THR A 54 -6.50 5.83 16.63
CA THR A 54 -7.00 6.58 17.79
C THR A 54 -6.13 6.31 19.01
N SER A 55 -5.70 5.06 19.19
CA SER A 55 -4.73 4.63 20.21
C SER A 55 -4.07 3.32 19.79
N GLY A 56 -3.00 2.93 20.50
CA GLY A 56 -2.17 1.79 20.17
C GLY A 56 -1.09 2.14 19.15
N ASN A 57 -0.23 1.19 18.85
CA ASN A 57 0.95 1.38 18.03
C ASN A 57 1.04 0.36 16.91
N VAL A 58 1.67 0.75 15.82
CA VAL A 58 2.12 -0.14 14.76
C VAL A 58 3.60 0.10 14.51
N PHE A 59 4.36 -0.97 14.51
CA PHE A 59 5.80 -0.95 14.23
C PHE A 59 6.06 -1.75 12.94
N VAL A 60 6.89 -1.21 12.09
CA VAL A 60 7.43 -1.89 10.90
C VAL A 60 8.94 -1.86 11.02
N ASN A 61 9.58 -3.04 11.08
CA ASN A 61 11.02 -3.16 11.32
C ASN A 61 11.48 -2.33 12.53
N ASP A 62 10.72 -2.43 13.64
CA ASP A 62 10.91 -1.71 14.91
C ASP A 62 10.73 -0.17 14.86
N LEU A 63 10.43 0.39 13.70
CA LEU A 63 10.08 1.82 13.55
C LEU A 63 8.59 2.03 13.77
N ASN A 64 8.23 3.00 14.63
CA ASN A 64 6.82 3.37 14.83
C ASN A 64 6.29 4.10 13.58
N ILE A 65 5.17 3.60 13.03
CA ILE A 65 4.58 4.12 11.79
C ILE A 65 4.14 5.59 11.90
N GLN A 66 3.76 6.06 13.08
CA GLN A 66 3.29 7.43 13.26
C GLN A 66 4.45 8.44 13.27
N GLU A 67 5.62 8.02 13.71
CA GLU A 67 6.82 8.86 13.83
C GLU A 67 7.68 8.79 12.56
N ASN A 68 7.67 7.64 11.87
CA ASN A 68 8.56 7.34 10.75
C ASN A 68 7.80 7.00 9.45
N THR A 69 6.60 7.58 9.26
CA THR A 69 5.70 7.24 8.14
C THR A 69 6.40 7.27 6.78
N SER A 70 7.12 8.35 6.48
CA SER A 70 7.77 8.53 5.17
C SER A 70 8.89 7.53 4.90
N GLU A 71 9.61 7.11 5.94
CA GLU A 71 10.66 6.10 5.84
C GLU A 71 10.06 4.72 5.61
N ILE A 72 9.11 4.35 6.43
CA ILE A 72 8.42 3.05 6.36
C ILE A 72 7.69 2.88 5.03
N GLN A 73 7.08 3.93 4.50
CA GLN A 73 6.35 3.88 3.22
C GLN A 73 7.25 3.63 1.99
N LYS A 74 8.57 3.83 2.10
CA LYS A 74 9.50 3.44 1.02
C LYS A 74 9.56 1.92 0.87
N ASP A 75 9.42 1.19 1.98
CA ASP A 75 9.54 -0.28 2.03
C ASP A 75 8.18 -0.99 1.89
N ILE A 76 7.06 -0.25 1.92
CA ILE A 76 5.71 -0.82 1.84
C ILE A 76 5.12 -0.62 0.44
N GLY A 77 4.63 -1.72 -0.17
CA GLY A 77 3.69 -1.69 -1.27
C GLY A 77 2.25 -1.82 -0.74
N TYR A 78 1.36 -0.92 -1.16
CA TYR A 78 -0.06 -0.99 -0.79
C TYR A 78 -0.94 -0.92 -2.03
N LEU A 79 -1.77 -1.95 -2.22
CA LEU A 79 -2.77 -2.01 -3.28
C LEU A 79 -4.17 -2.00 -2.65
N PRO A 80 -4.90 -0.87 -2.66
CA PRO A 80 -6.27 -0.80 -2.17
C PRO A 80 -7.25 -1.46 -3.14
N GLU A 81 -8.46 -1.79 -2.65
CA GLU A 81 -9.54 -2.34 -3.48
C GLU A 81 -9.97 -1.38 -4.60
N LEU A 82 -10.04 -0.09 -4.29
CA LEU A 82 -10.26 0.98 -5.25
C LEU A 82 -8.93 1.72 -5.41
N ASN A 83 -8.35 1.59 -6.59
CA ASN A 83 -7.09 2.25 -6.93
C ASN A 83 -7.38 3.45 -7.85
N PRO A 84 -7.32 4.70 -7.34
CA PRO A 84 -7.52 5.89 -8.17
C PRO A 84 -6.31 6.09 -9.07
N LEU A 85 -6.38 5.59 -10.29
CA LEU A 85 -5.36 5.79 -11.32
C LEU A 85 -5.69 7.05 -12.15
N TYR A 86 -4.67 7.69 -12.69
CA TYR A 86 -4.85 8.75 -13.68
C TYR A 86 -5.21 8.10 -15.03
N SER A 87 -6.49 7.87 -15.23
CA SER A 87 -7.04 7.08 -16.34
C SER A 87 -6.63 7.58 -17.73
N GLU A 88 -6.41 8.89 -17.87
CA GLU A 88 -6.00 9.54 -19.13
C GLU A 88 -4.51 9.35 -19.47
N MET A 89 -3.71 8.92 -18.51
CA MET A 89 -2.28 8.66 -18.74
C MET A 89 -2.09 7.32 -19.45
N ARG A 90 -1.01 7.22 -20.23
CA ARG A 90 -0.54 5.91 -20.69
C ARG A 90 0.10 5.15 -19.53
N VAL A 91 0.07 3.83 -19.59
CA VAL A 91 0.70 2.98 -18.56
C VAL A 91 2.18 3.35 -18.37
N HIS A 92 2.95 3.52 -19.45
CA HIS A 92 4.35 3.96 -19.39
C HIS A 92 4.51 5.30 -18.63
N ASP A 93 3.69 6.29 -18.96
CA ASP A 93 3.81 7.63 -18.39
C ASP A 93 3.42 7.64 -16.91
N TYR A 94 2.41 6.86 -16.56
CA TYR A 94 2.01 6.65 -15.16
C TYR A 94 3.12 5.97 -14.35
N LEU A 95 3.75 4.92 -14.87
CA LEU A 95 4.86 4.26 -14.20
C LEU A 95 6.06 5.19 -14.02
N ARG A 96 6.35 6.05 -15.01
CA ARG A 96 7.39 7.08 -14.89
C ARG A 96 7.06 8.09 -13.80
N PHE A 97 5.82 8.56 -13.75
CA PHE A 97 5.33 9.47 -12.70
C PHE A 97 5.47 8.85 -11.30
N ILE A 98 5.08 7.58 -11.14
CA ILE A 98 5.25 6.86 -9.86
C ILE A 98 6.73 6.69 -9.49
N ALA A 99 7.60 6.38 -10.46
CA ALA A 99 9.03 6.27 -10.22
C ALA A 99 9.62 7.59 -9.69
N GLN A 100 9.22 8.73 -10.27
CA GLN A 100 9.65 10.05 -9.80
C GLN A 100 9.17 10.35 -8.37
N ILE A 101 7.90 10.06 -8.05
CA ILE A 101 7.36 10.22 -6.68
C ILE A 101 8.11 9.34 -5.67
N ARG A 102 8.51 8.14 -6.10
CA ARG A 102 9.27 7.19 -5.26
C ARG A 102 10.75 7.51 -5.18
N GLY A 103 11.21 8.56 -5.84
CA GLY A 103 12.62 9.00 -5.84
C GLY A 103 13.56 8.05 -6.58
N ILE A 104 13.03 7.27 -7.56
CA ILE A 104 13.88 6.44 -8.43
C ILE A 104 14.65 7.37 -9.38
N PRO A 105 15.99 7.35 -9.40
CA PRO A 105 16.79 8.16 -10.31
C PRO A 105 16.46 7.87 -11.78
N ASP A 106 16.57 8.89 -12.63
CA ASP A 106 16.26 8.73 -14.07
C ASP A 106 17.15 7.67 -14.75
N GLU A 107 18.39 7.51 -14.29
CA GLU A 107 19.33 6.48 -14.76
C GLU A 107 18.85 5.06 -14.43
N ASP A 108 18.14 4.86 -13.31
CA ASP A 108 17.61 3.57 -12.87
C ASP A 108 16.20 3.29 -13.41
N PHE A 109 15.53 4.31 -13.95
CA PHE A 109 14.15 4.18 -14.41
C PHE A 109 13.97 3.05 -15.42
N LYS A 110 14.86 2.93 -16.40
CA LYS A 110 14.76 1.90 -17.46
C LYS A 110 14.75 0.49 -16.89
N SER A 111 15.64 0.21 -15.94
CA SER A 111 15.75 -1.11 -15.31
C SER A 111 14.55 -1.39 -14.39
N ALA A 112 14.14 -0.42 -13.59
CA ALA A 112 12.96 -0.50 -12.72
C ALA A 112 11.68 -0.70 -13.53
N PHE A 113 11.51 0.05 -14.62
CA PHE A 113 10.38 -0.07 -15.53
C PHE A 113 10.29 -1.46 -16.16
N GLN A 114 11.40 -1.98 -16.71
CA GLN A 114 11.41 -3.30 -17.32
C GLN A 114 11.06 -4.39 -16.29
N ASN A 115 11.62 -4.32 -15.10
CA ASN A 115 11.32 -5.25 -14.02
C ASN A 115 9.83 -5.27 -13.65
N VAL A 116 9.18 -4.10 -13.56
CA VAL A 116 7.73 -4.00 -13.28
C VAL A 116 6.92 -4.56 -14.46
N VAL A 117 7.27 -4.19 -15.69
CA VAL A 117 6.58 -4.66 -16.90
C VAL A 117 6.61 -6.20 -16.99
N ASP A 118 7.75 -6.80 -16.71
CA ASP A 118 7.92 -8.26 -16.78
C ASP A 118 7.17 -8.95 -15.62
N LYS A 119 7.32 -8.46 -14.39
CA LYS A 119 6.68 -9.06 -13.22
C LYS A 119 5.16 -8.94 -13.24
N CYS A 120 4.63 -7.86 -13.79
CA CYS A 120 3.19 -7.61 -13.84
C CYS A 120 2.55 -7.97 -15.19
N GLY A 121 3.32 -8.50 -16.16
CA GLY A 121 2.80 -8.90 -17.47
C GLY A 121 2.25 -7.75 -18.31
N LEU A 122 2.84 -6.55 -18.22
CA LEU A 122 2.30 -5.32 -18.83
C LEU A 122 2.76 -5.07 -20.27
N SER A 123 3.61 -5.93 -20.84
CA SER A 123 4.24 -5.71 -22.16
C SER A 123 3.25 -5.35 -23.28
N ALA A 124 2.07 -5.96 -23.28
CA ALA A 124 1.04 -5.72 -24.29
C ALA A 124 0.27 -4.40 -24.11
N VAL A 125 0.38 -3.75 -22.95
CA VAL A 125 -0.45 -2.60 -22.58
C VAL A 125 0.34 -1.33 -22.24
N VAL A 126 1.68 -1.38 -22.19
CA VAL A 126 2.53 -0.24 -21.78
C VAL A 126 2.27 1.04 -22.55
N HIS A 127 1.86 0.93 -23.81
CA HIS A 127 1.56 2.08 -24.68
C HIS A 127 0.09 2.50 -24.66
N ARG A 128 -0.78 1.72 -24.00
CA ARG A 128 -2.20 2.02 -23.92
C ARG A 128 -2.49 3.05 -22.84
N THR A 129 -3.56 3.81 -23.03
CA THR A 129 -4.15 4.64 -21.98
C THR A 129 -4.76 3.73 -20.91
N ILE A 130 -4.57 4.07 -19.64
CA ILE A 130 -5.05 3.28 -18.49
C ILE A 130 -6.56 3.04 -18.57
N ALA A 131 -7.34 4.03 -19.01
CA ALA A 131 -8.78 3.88 -19.24
C ALA A 131 -9.15 2.72 -20.18
N ASN A 132 -8.25 2.35 -21.08
CA ASN A 132 -8.44 1.27 -22.05
C ASN A 132 -7.89 -0.10 -21.57
N CYS A 133 -7.44 -0.18 -20.32
CA CYS A 133 -6.99 -1.41 -19.70
C CYS A 133 -8.16 -2.03 -18.90
N SER A 134 -8.21 -3.37 -18.86
CA SER A 134 -9.15 -4.05 -17.98
C SER A 134 -8.74 -3.90 -16.51
N LYS A 135 -9.69 -4.04 -15.57
CA LYS A 135 -9.42 -4.00 -14.12
C LYS A 135 -8.40 -5.07 -13.66
N GLY A 136 -8.15 -6.08 -14.48
CA GLY A 136 -7.19 -7.15 -14.18
C GLY A 136 -5.73 -6.81 -14.46
N TYR A 137 -5.48 -5.69 -15.17
CA TYR A 137 -4.16 -5.11 -15.31
C TYR A 137 -3.94 -4.12 -14.15
#